data_a31b594572ea25715e0b5269a5fc0cc0
#
_entry.id   a31b594572ea25715e0b5269a5fc0cc0
#
_cell.length_a   1.000
_cell.length_b   1.000
_cell.length_c   1.000
_cell.angle_alpha   90.00
_cell.angle_beta   90.00
_cell.angle_gamma   90.00
#
_symmetry.space_group_name_H-M   'P 1'
#
loop_
_entity.id
_entity.type
_entity.pdbx_description
1 polymer ?
#
loop_
_entity_poly.entity_id
_entity_poly.type
_entity_poly.pdbx_seq_one_letter_code
_entity_poly.pdbx_strand_id
1 'polypeptide(L)'
;MRMYHNPKGVITMSKTYIPADYAPLLNLYDTQKAIALLKRVFEDTLCGNLHLRRVSAPLFVEAASGLNDNLNGVERPVSFDVPAAQRDAQVVHSLAKWKRLALHNYHFPVGEGLVTDMNAIRRDEIPDNLHSIYVDQWDWEKVIAPRDRNVDYLKKTVQAIVAAMADTQSTIQSVFSQLSGLPRISKDVSFVTSQELEDKYPDLTPKEREDAWLKDHPTTFLMQIGGALKSGKPHDGRAPDYDDWQLNGDILLWNDTLGHAIELSSMGIRVDAEALDRQLTIAGCDDRRELTFHKMLLNNELPLTIGGGIGQSRLSMFLLGKAHIGEVQASIWDDETIQACQDAGIILL
;
A
#
# COMPACT_ATOMS: atom_id res chain seq x y z
N MET A 1 17.20 -8.82 31.55
CA MET A 1 16.47 -9.65 30.58
C MET A 1 15.08 -9.94 31.18
N ARG A 2 14.09 -9.11 30.88
CA ARG A 2 12.70 -9.32 31.32
C ARG A 2 11.94 -9.95 30.16
N MET A 3 11.59 -11.21 30.29
CA MET A 3 10.71 -11.90 29.34
C MET A 3 9.28 -11.41 29.57
N TYR A 4 8.71 -10.76 28.58
CA TYR A 4 7.28 -10.49 28.55
C TYR A 4 6.58 -11.71 27.94
N HIS A 5 5.80 -12.41 28.75
CA HIS A 5 4.96 -13.52 28.29
C HIS A 5 3.74 -12.94 27.57
N ASN A 6 3.69 -13.11 26.25
CA ASN A 6 2.45 -13.05 25.51
C ASN A 6 1.54 -14.21 25.98
N PRO A 7 0.24 -14.03 26.25
CA PRO A 7 -0.65 -15.09 26.73
C PRO A 7 -0.73 -16.35 25.85
N LYS A 8 -0.10 -16.35 24.68
CA LYS A 8 -0.04 -17.50 23.75
C LYS A 8 1.34 -18.18 23.66
N GLY A 9 2.31 -17.78 24.47
CA GLY A 9 3.59 -18.50 24.59
C GLY A 9 4.49 -18.51 23.34
N VAL A 10 4.25 -17.66 22.35
CA VAL A 10 5.10 -17.53 21.15
C VAL A 10 6.10 -16.41 21.39
N ILE A 11 7.38 -16.76 21.47
CA ILE A 11 8.47 -15.77 21.42
C ILE A 11 8.60 -15.37 19.95
N THR A 12 8.07 -14.22 19.58
CA THR A 12 8.36 -13.59 18.27
C THR A 12 9.70 -12.88 18.39
N MET A 13 10.72 -13.36 17.69
CA MET A 13 11.95 -12.61 17.50
C MET A 13 11.66 -11.40 16.61
N SER A 14 12.26 -10.25 16.92
CA SER A 14 12.23 -9.08 16.05
C SER A 14 12.67 -9.49 14.64
N LYS A 15 11.94 -9.03 13.64
CA LYS A 15 12.29 -9.21 12.22
C LYS A 15 13.13 -8.07 11.67
N THR A 16 13.56 -7.14 12.52
CA THR A 16 14.38 -6.00 12.13
C THR A 16 15.79 -6.44 11.77
N TYR A 17 16.21 -6.11 10.57
CA TYR A 17 17.54 -6.35 10.04
C TYR A 17 18.17 -5.04 9.60
N ILE A 18 19.37 -4.72 10.09
CA ILE A 18 20.12 -3.57 9.66
C ILE A 18 21.39 -4.04 8.94
N PRO A 19 21.62 -3.62 7.67
CA PRO A 19 22.84 -3.97 6.94
C PRO A 19 24.08 -3.47 7.69
N ALA A 20 25.15 -4.30 7.74
CA ALA A 20 26.35 -4.01 8.52
C ALA A 20 27.04 -2.67 8.16
N ASP A 21 26.98 -2.29 6.88
CA ASP A 21 27.61 -1.07 6.37
C ASP A 21 26.62 0.10 6.25
N TYR A 22 25.42 -0.03 6.83
CA TYR A 22 24.42 1.01 6.77
C TYR A 22 24.81 2.22 7.62
N ALA A 23 24.70 3.40 7.03
CA ALA A 23 24.76 4.68 7.73
C ALA A 23 23.75 5.65 7.12
N PRO A 24 22.94 6.35 7.94
CA PRO A 24 21.98 7.32 7.42
C PRO A 24 22.68 8.43 6.61
N LEU A 25 22.24 8.63 5.36
CA LEU A 25 22.79 9.68 4.48
C LEU A 25 22.43 11.10 4.93
N LEU A 26 21.32 11.25 5.62
CA LEU A 26 20.84 12.51 6.17
C LEU A 26 20.77 12.40 7.70
N ASN A 27 21.17 13.49 8.40
CA ASN A 27 20.88 13.62 9.82
C ASN A 27 19.37 13.78 10.08
N LEU A 28 18.94 13.70 11.34
CA LEU A 28 17.53 13.74 11.71
C LEU A 28 16.82 15.02 11.24
N TYR A 29 17.43 16.19 11.39
CA TYR A 29 16.84 17.46 10.99
C TYR A 29 16.62 17.55 9.47
N ASP A 30 17.63 17.17 8.69
CA ASP A 30 17.53 17.16 7.22
C ASP A 30 16.59 16.05 6.73
N THR A 31 16.50 14.92 7.44
CA THR A 31 15.49 13.88 7.17
C THR A 31 14.08 14.45 7.28
N GLN A 32 13.77 15.21 8.35
CA GLN A 32 12.43 15.82 8.50
C GLN A 32 12.13 16.86 7.40
N LYS A 33 13.12 17.67 7.01
CA LYS A 33 12.96 18.60 5.87
C LYS A 33 12.73 17.88 4.55
N ALA A 34 13.46 16.77 4.33
CA ALA A 34 13.33 15.97 3.12
C ALA A 34 11.95 15.30 3.05
N ILE A 35 11.43 14.73 4.15
CA ILE A 35 10.08 14.17 4.23
C ILE A 35 9.02 15.23 3.88
N ALA A 36 9.12 16.43 4.47
CA ALA A 36 8.15 17.50 4.21
C ALA A 36 8.15 17.94 2.74
N LEU A 37 9.33 18.05 2.12
CA LEU A 37 9.46 18.39 0.71
C LEU A 37 8.92 17.26 -0.18
N LEU A 38 9.33 16.03 0.11
CA LEU A 38 8.93 14.82 -0.61
C LEU A 38 7.41 14.67 -0.67
N LYS A 39 6.75 14.73 0.50
CA LYS A 39 5.30 14.57 0.58
C LYS A 39 4.57 15.59 -0.28
N ARG A 40 4.98 16.85 -0.26
CA ARG A 40 4.38 17.90 -1.08
C ARG A 40 4.63 17.69 -2.57
N VAL A 41 5.88 17.47 -2.97
CA VAL A 41 6.25 17.30 -4.39
C VAL A 41 5.56 16.08 -4.99
N PHE A 42 5.57 14.96 -4.27
CA PHE A 42 4.94 13.74 -4.76
C PHE A 42 3.42 13.90 -4.93
N GLU A 43 2.72 14.45 -3.92
CA GLU A 43 1.27 14.66 -4.00
C GLU A 43 0.90 15.58 -5.15
N ASP A 44 1.58 16.72 -5.31
CA ASP A 44 1.32 17.66 -6.39
C ASP A 44 1.53 17.01 -7.76
N THR A 45 2.62 16.24 -7.92
CA THR A 45 2.94 15.55 -9.17
C THR A 45 1.94 14.44 -9.47
N LEU A 46 1.58 13.63 -8.47
CA LEU A 46 0.58 12.58 -8.59
C LEU A 46 -0.78 13.16 -9.00
N CYS A 47 -1.20 14.23 -8.33
CA CYS A 47 -2.46 14.93 -8.63
C CYS A 47 -2.49 15.45 -10.08
N GLY A 48 -1.38 16.03 -10.55
CA GLY A 48 -1.24 16.48 -11.92
C GLY A 48 -1.33 15.34 -12.94
N ASN A 49 -0.58 14.26 -12.71
CA ASN A 49 -0.49 13.14 -13.63
C ASN A 49 -1.80 12.33 -13.75
N LEU A 50 -2.55 12.21 -12.66
CA LEU A 50 -3.77 11.41 -12.61
C LEU A 50 -5.07 12.24 -12.63
N HIS A 51 -4.99 13.58 -12.64
CA HIS A 51 -6.14 14.49 -12.52
C HIS A 51 -6.93 14.28 -11.22
N LEU A 52 -6.23 14.32 -10.08
CA LEU A 52 -6.82 14.13 -8.77
C LEU A 52 -7.04 15.45 -8.05
N ARG A 53 -8.06 15.48 -7.18
CA ARG A 53 -8.34 16.57 -6.25
C ARG A 53 -8.26 16.06 -4.83
N ARG A 54 -7.55 16.80 -3.97
CA ARG A 54 -7.49 16.46 -2.55
C ARG A 54 -8.86 16.65 -1.89
N VAL A 55 -9.29 15.66 -1.10
CA VAL A 55 -10.53 15.68 -0.32
C VAL A 55 -10.28 15.34 1.14
N SER A 56 -11.22 15.71 2.01
CA SER A 56 -11.23 15.24 3.40
C SER A 56 -11.74 13.81 3.47
N ALA A 57 -11.08 12.97 4.26
CA ALA A 57 -11.45 11.58 4.47
C ALA A 57 -11.61 11.25 5.96
N PRO A 58 -12.38 10.21 6.30
CA PRO A 58 -12.55 9.79 7.67
C PRO A 58 -11.32 9.05 8.20
N LEU A 59 -11.00 9.26 9.48
CA LEU A 59 -10.07 8.43 10.24
C LEU A 59 -10.74 7.12 10.70
N PHE A 60 -12.05 7.15 10.88
CA PHE A 60 -12.85 6.02 11.33
C PHE A 60 -14.20 6.01 10.61
N VAL A 61 -14.79 4.84 10.53
CA VAL A 61 -16.11 4.63 9.91
C VAL A 61 -17.03 3.90 10.90
N GLU A 62 -18.35 4.01 10.69
CA GLU A 62 -19.31 3.21 11.44
C GLU A 62 -19.06 1.72 11.17
N ALA A 63 -19.04 0.92 12.24
CA ALA A 63 -18.72 -0.51 12.15
C ALA A 63 -19.73 -1.28 11.25
N ALA A 64 -21.00 -0.92 11.30
CA ALA A 64 -22.06 -1.55 10.51
C ALA A 64 -22.11 -1.11 9.03
N SER A 65 -21.33 -0.11 8.63
CA SER A 65 -21.36 0.44 7.26
C SER A 65 -20.80 -0.51 6.20
N GLY A 66 -19.95 -1.46 6.58
CA GLY A 66 -19.21 -2.33 5.66
C GLY A 66 -18.11 -1.61 4.88
N LEU A 67 -17.83 -0.34 5.20
CA LEU A 67 -16.81 0.48 4.50
C LEU A 67 -15.39 0.19 4.94
N ASN A 68 -15.19 -0.33 6.17
CA ASN A 68 -13.84 -0.70 6.60
C ASN A 68 -13.31 -1.89 5.80
N ASP A 69 -11.99 -1.94 5.66
CA ASP A 69 -11.32 -3.07 5.02
C ASP A 69 -11.13 -4.19 6.05
N ASN A 70 -11.47 -5.41 5.66
CA ASN A 70 -11.24 -6.59 6.47
C ASN A 70 -9.85 -7.21 6.23
N LEU A 71 -9.03 -6.61 5.36
CA LEU A 71 -7.72 -7.13 4.96
C LEU A 71 -7.82 -8.62 4.57
N ASN A 72 -7.11 -9.50 5.27
CA ASN A 72 -7.18 -10.95 5.06
C ASN A 72 -8.34 -11.62 5.84
N GLY A 73 -9.13 -10.84 6.60
CA GLY A 73 -10.28 -11.31 7.36
C GLY A 73 -9.97 -11.81 8.77
N VAL A 74 -8.72 -11.72 9.21
CA VAL A 74 -8.26 -12.14 10.54
C VAL A 74 -7.82 -10.97 11.43
N GLU A 75 -7.50 -9.84 10.83
CA GLU A 75 -7.03 -8.64 11.51
C GLU A 75 -8.19 -7.94 12.22
N ARG A 76 -7.95 -7.54 13.46
CA ARG A 76 -8.94 -6.91 14.32
C ARG A 76 -8.85 -5.38 14.22
N PRO A 77 -9.93 -4.67 13.86
CA PRO A 77 -9.93 -3.21 13.87
C PRO A 77 -9.82 -2.67 15.30
N VAL A 78 -9.31 -1.44 15.44
CA VAL A 78 -9.44 -0.66 16.67
C VAL A 78 -10.84 -0.07 16.68
N SER A 79 -11.67 -0.56 17.61
CA SER A 79 -13.09 -0.17 17.73
C SER A 79 -13.31 0.66 18.98
N PHE A 80 -14.27 1.57 18.93
CA PHE A 80 -14.70 2.38 20.05
C PHE A 80 -16.18 2.79 19.88
N ASP A 81 -16.84 3.08 21.00
CA ASP A 81 -18.21 3.60 21.01
C ASP A 81 -18.23 5.11 20.74
N VAL A 82 -19.29 5.58 20.10
CA VAL A 82 -19.59 6.99 19.87
C VAL A 82 -20.90 7.32 20.57
N PRO A 83 -20.88 7.68 21.86
CA PRO A 83 -22.09 7.83 22.68
C PRO A 83 -23.10 8.82 22.10
N ALA A 84 -22.62 9.94 21.55
CA ALA A 84 -23.47 10.96 20.95
C ALA A 84 -24.29 10.46 19.74
N ALA A 85 -23.73 9.50 18.99
CA ALA A 85 -24.38 8.90 17.83
C ALA A 85 -25.09 7.57 18.16
N GLN A 86 -24.86 7.01 19.34
CA GLN A 86 -25.32 5.68 19.77
C GLN A 86 -24.89 4.58 18.77
N ARG A 87 -23.63 4.63 18.33
CA ARG A 87 -23.05 3.74 17.32
C ARG A 87 -21.63 3.36 17.68
N ASP A 88 -21.19 2.23 17.14
CA ASP A 88 -19.81 1.79 17.20
C ASP A 88 -19.05 2.23 15.94
N ALA A 89 -17.82 2.67 16.14
CA ALA A 89 -16.89 3.09 15.08
C ALA A 89 -15.62 2.25 15.09
N GLN A 90 -14.97 2.19 13.93
CA GLN A 90 -13.70 1.51 13.73
C GLN A 90 -12.72 2.44 13.03
N VAL A 91 -11.49 2.54 13.55
CA VAL A 91 -10.40 3.16 12.82
C VAL A 91 -10.18 2.37 11.53
N VAL A 92 -10.01 3.05 10.41
CA VAL A 92 -9.91 2.40 9.10
C VAL A 92 -8.63 1.55 9.01
N HIS A 93 -8.73 0.42 8.28
CA HIS A 93 -7.60 -0.36 7.81
C HIS A 93 -7.18 0.08 6.39
N SER A 94 -8.13 0.51 5.57
CA SER A 94 -7.94 1.20 4.30
C SER A 94 -9.18 2.03 3.95
N LEU A 95 -9.05 2.91 2.96
CA LEU A 95 -10.15 3.73 2.43
C LEU A 95 -10.67 3.22 1.07
N ALA A 96 -10.28 2.02 0.64
CA ALA A 96 -10.59 1.52 -0.70
C ALA A 96 -12.07 1.62 -1.07
N LYS A 97 -12.96 1.14 -0.19
CA LYS A 97 -14.42 1.19 -0.42
C LYS A 97 -14.99 2.61 -0.23
N TRP A 98 -14.51 3.31 0.79
CA TRP A 98 -14.95 4.68 1.06
C TRP A 98 -14.65 5.64 -0.11
N LYS A 99 -13.47 5.56 -0.72
CA LYS A 99 -13.08 6.43 -1.85
C LYS A 99 -14.07 6.33 -3.02
N ARG A 100 -14.45 5.10 -3.38
CA ARG A 100 -15.42 4.89 -4.46
C ARG A 100 -16.80 5.46 -4.14
N LEU A 101 -17.26 5.28 -2.90
CA LEU A 101 -18.50 5.87 -2.42
C LEU A 101 -18.42 7.41 -2.39
N ALA A 102 -17.28 7.98 -1.99
CA ALA A 102 -17.05 9.42 -2.00
C ALA A 102 -17.09 9.99 -3.43
N LEU A 103 -16.49 9.33 -4.41
CA LEU A 103 -16.58 9.74 -5.83
C LEU A 103 -18.04 9.80 -6.32
N HIS A 104 -18.85 8.79 -5.93
CA HIS A 104 -20.28 8.79 -6.23
C HIS A 104 -21.00 9.97 -5.57
N ASN A 105 -20.85 10.13 -4.25
CA ASN A 105 -21.55 11.14 -3.46
C ASN A 105 -21.13 12.57 -3.81
N TYR A 106 -19.89 12.77 -4.24
CA TYR A 106 -19.35 14.10 -4.62
C TYR A 106 -19.51 14.37 -6.12
N HIS A 107 -20.12 13.44 -6.87
CA HIS A 107 -20.39 13.55 -8.31
C HIS A 107 -19.15 13.82 -9.15
N PHE A 108 -18.06 13.12 -8.89
CA PHE A 108 -16.85 13.23 -9.70
C PHE A 108 -17.10 12.77 -11.14
N PRO A 109 -16.68 13.54 -12.15
CA PRO A 109 -16.86 13.17 -13.55
C PRO A 109 -15.83 12.10 -13.98
N VAL A 110 -16.14 11.40 -15.08
CA VAL A 110 -15.22 10.47 -15.73
C VAL A 110 -13.91 11.20 -16.09
N GLY A 111 -12.79 10.60 -15.74
CA GLY A 111 -11.44 11.13 -16.00
C GLY A 111 -10.87 11.97 -14.86
N GLU A 112 -11.65 12.30 -13.83
CA GLU A 112 -11.18 12.95 -12.61
C GLU A 112 -11.26 11.99 -11.41
N GLY A 113 -10.49 12.29 -10.37
CA GLY A 113 -10.45 11.47 -9.17
C GLY A 113 -10.13 12.27 -7.91
N LEU A 114 -10.10 11.56 -6.80
CA LEU A 114 -9.72 12.10 -5.49
C LEU A 114 -8.39 11.52 -5.00
N VAL A 115 -7.72 12.27 -4.13
CA VAL A 115 -6.62 11.82 -3.28
C VAL A 115 -6.86 12.31 -1.86
N THR A 116 -6.39 11.54 -0.90
CA THR A 116 -6.46 11.90 0.51
C THR A 116 -5.34 11.24 1.30
N ASP A 117 -5.02 11.77 2.49
CA ASP A 117 -4.22 11.03 3.45
C ASP A 117 -5.10 9.98 4.12
N MET A 118 -4.70 8.73 4.03
CA MET A 118 -5.21 7.63 4.82
C MET A 118 -4.27 7.39 5.99
N ASN A 119 -4.81 7.38 7.21
CA ASN A 119 -4.11 7.03 8.43
C ASN A 119 -4.82 5.84 9.05
N ALA A 120 -4.13 4.70 9.12
CA ALA A 120 -4.70 3.46 9.61
C ALA A 120 -3.91 2.92 10.82
N ILE A 121 -4.59 2.14 11.64
CA ILE A 121 -3.98 1.39 12.73
C ILE A 121 -4.21 -0.10 12.47
N ARG A 122 -3.15 -0.83 12.17
CA ARG A 122 -3.14 -2.29 12.03
C ARG A 122 -2.60 -2.89 13.32
N ARG A 123 -3.46 -3.01 14.33
CA ARG A 123 -3.08 -3.37 15.70
C ARG A 123 -2.43 -4.74 15.85
N ASP A 124 -2.67 -5.65 14.92
CA ASP A 124 -2.15 -7.02 14.92
C ASP A 124 -0.91 -7.17 14.02
N GLU A 125 -0.41 -6.06 13.43
CA GLU A 125 0.79 -6.06 12.60
C GLU A 125 2.02 -6.42 13.42
N ILE A 126 2.92 -7.21 12.83
CA ILE A 126 4.23 -7.50 13.40
C ILE A 126 5.22 -6.52 12.77
N PRO A 127 5.74 -5.55 13.54
CA PRO A 127 6.70 -4.59 13.01
C PRO A 127 7.98 -5.26 12.49
N ASP A 128 8.51 -4.71 11.41
CA ASP A 128 9.80 -5.04 10.83
C ASP A 128 10.39 -3.81 10.14
N ASN A 129 11.39 -3.98 9.27
CA ASN A 129 11.98 -2.84 8.55
C ASN A 129 10.98 -2.02 7.75
N LEU A 130 9.91 -2.63 7.23
CA LEU A 130 8.93 -2.04 6.30
C LEU A 130 7.54 -1.88 6.89
N HIS A 131 7.23 -2.60 7.98
CA HIS A 131 5.90 -2.64 8.58
C HIS A 131 5.88 -1.96 9.93
N SER A 132 4.82 -1.19 10.16
CA SER A 132 4.50 -0.49 11.40
C SER A 132 3.03 -0.70 11.74
N ILE A 133 2.69 -0.59 13.02
CA ILE A 133 1.29 -0.57 13.49
C ILE A 133 0.54 0.61 12.87
N TYR A 134 1.22 1.74 12.67
CA TYR A 134 0.69 2.90 11.99
C TYR A 134 0.99 2.82 10.49
N VAL A 135 -0.03 2.97 9.65
CA VAL A 135 0.08 2.97 8.18
C VAL A 135 -0.43 4.29 7.64
N ASP A 136 0.41 4.98 6.87
CA ASP A 136 0.07 6.22 6.20
C ASP A 136 0.19 6.06 4.66
N GLN A 137 -0.85 6.47 3.93
CA GLN A 137 -0.88 6.36 2.47
C GLN A 137 -1.43 7.64 1.84
N TRP A 138 -0.96 7.96 0.63
CA TRP A 138 -1.77 8.70 -0.33
C TRP A 138 -2.75 7.71 -0.94
N ASP A 139 -3.98 7.78 -0.48
CA ASP A 139 -5.07 6.98 -1.00
C ASP A 139 -5.76 7.75 -2.12
N TRP A 140 -5.81 7.16 -3.30
CA TRP A 140 -6.36 7.79 -4.48
C TRP A 140 -7.37 6.89 -5.19
N GLU A 141 -8.32 7.51 -5.90
CA GLU A 141 -9.31 6.80 -6.71
C GLU A 141 -9.81 7.71 -7.81
N LYS A 142 -10.01 7.17 -9.03
CA LYS A 142 -10.40 7.93 -10.23
C LYS A 142 -11.54 7.23 -10.94
N VAL A 143 -12.54 8.02 -11.39
CA VAL A 143 -13.65 7.51 -12.21
C VAL A 143 -13.17 7.24 -13.63
N ILE A 144 -13.47 6.06 -14.15
CA ILE A 144 -13.10 5.62 -15.50
C ILE A 144 -14.34 5.32 -16.36
N ALA A 145 -14.18 5.41 -17.68
CA ALA A 145 -15.21 4.97 -18.61
C ALA A 145 -15.18 3.44 -18.78
N PRO A 146 -16.28 2.79 -19.20
CA PRO A 146 -16.30 1.34 -19.46
C PRO A 146 -15.20 0.86 -20.42
N ARG A 147 -14.87 1.65 -21.45
CA ARG A 147 -13.78 1.36 -22.39
C ARG A 147 -12.39 1.33 -21.77
N ASP A 148 -12.21 1.96 -20.60
CA ASP A 148 -10.94 2.07 -19.89
C ASP A 148 -10.71 0.90 -18.91
N ARG A 149 -11.70 0.01 -18.76
CA ARG A 149 -11.61 -1.17 -17.90
C ARG A 149 -10.84 -2.29 -18.61
N ASN A 150 -9.52 -2.08 -18.74
CA ASN A 150 -8.61 -3.01 -19.41
C ASN A 150 -7.16 -2.87 -18.92
N VAL A 151 -6.32 -3.85 -19.26
CA VAL A 151 -4.91 -3.93 -18.83
C VAL A 151 -4.09 -2.75 -19.38
N ASP A 152 -4.37 -2.25 -20.58
CA ASP A 152 -3.60 -1.15 -21.17
C ASP A 152 -3.80 0.15 -20.38
N TYR A 153 -5.03 0.42 -19.93
CA TYR A 153 -5.32 1.57 -19.09
C TYR A 153 -4.67 1.43 -17.71
N LEU A 154 -4.70 0.23 -17.12
CA LEU A 154 -3.99 -0.08 -15.88
C LEU A 154 -2.49 0.21 -16.03
N LYS A 155 -1.84 -0.32 -17.07
CA LYS A 155 -0.42 -0.09 -17.34
C LYS A 155 -0.06 1.39 -17.51
N LYS A 156 -0.88 2.14 -18.24
CA LYS A 156 -0.68 3.60 -18.40
C LYS A 156 -0.76 4.34 -17.08
N THR A 157 -1.69 3.95 -16.21
CA THR A 157 -1.84 4.56 -14.88
C THR A 157 -0.64 4.25 -14.01
N VAL A 158 -0.15 3.01 -14.02
CA VAL A 158 1.08 2.61 -13.31
C VAL A 158 2.28 3.42 -13.78
N GLN A 159 2.47 3.57 -15.09
CA GLN A 159 3.56 4.36 -15.66
C GLN A 159 3.51 5.83 -15.20
N ALA A 160 2.31 6.43 -15.10
CA ALA A 160 2.12 7.79 -14.61
C ALA A 160 2.49 7.94 -13.12
N ILE A 161 2.19 6.93 -12.28
CA ILE A 161 2.56 6.91 -10.86
C ILE A 161 4.08 6.74 -10.70
N VAL A 162 4.69 5.80 -11.40
CA VAL A 162 6.14 5.58 -11.36
C VAL A 162 6.89 6.82 -11.87
N ALA A 163 6.37 7.50 -12.89
CA ALA A 163 6.93 8.77 -13.34
C ALA A 163 6.90 9.83 -12.22
N ALA A 164 5.79 9.94 -11.46
CA ALA A 164 5.71 10.84 -10.31
C ALA A 164 6.74 10.51 -9.22
N MET A 165 6.96 9.21 -8.93
CA MET A 165 7.99 8.76 -7.98
C MET A 165 9.40 9.16 -8.44
N ALA A 166 9.72 8.92 -9.72
CA ALA A 166 11.04 9.25 -10.30
C ALA A 166 11.31 10.76 -10.36
N ASP A 167 10.29 11.56 -10.68
CA ASP A 167 10.40 13.03 -10.71
C ASP A 167 10.56 13.60 -9.30
N THR A 168 9.86 13.03 -8.32
CA THR A 168 10.04 13.37 -6.91
C THR A 168 11.44 13.03 -6.44
N GLN A 169 11.96 11.85 -6.75
CA GLN A 169 13.34 11.46 -6.43
C GLN A 169 14.33 12.47 -7.00
N SER A 170 14.18 12.83 -8.26
CA SER A 170 15.07 13.80 -8.93
C SER A 170 15.05 15.16 -8.23
N THR A 171 13.88 15.61 -7.79
CA THR A 171 13.72 16.86 -7.02
C THR A 171 14.42 16.77 -5.66
N ILE A 172 14.21 15.69 -4.92
CA ILE A 172 14.82 15.49 -3.60
C ILE A 172 16.35 15.41 -3.71
N GLN A 173 16.88 14.68 -4.68
CA GLN A 173 18.32 14.57 -4.93
C GLN A 173 18.95 15.92 -5.34
N SER A 174 18.22 16.79 -6.01
CA SER A 174 18.71 18.13 -6.38
C SER A 174 18.83 19.07 -5.17
N VAL A 175 18.02 18.87 -4.13
CA VAL A 175 18.03 19.68 -2.89
C VAL A 175 18.97 19.07 -1.85
N PHE A 176 19.04 17.76 -1.75
CA PHE A 176 19.86 17.01 -0.78
C PHE A 176 20.94 16.23 -1.56
N SER A 177 22.08 16.86 -1.82
CA SER A 177 23.17 16.26 -2.60
C SER A 177 23.74 14.97 -2.01
N GLN A 178 23.59 14.75 -0.70
CA GLN A 178 23.96 13.51 -0.01
C GLN A 178 23.23 12.28 -0.56
N LEU A 179 22.05 12.48 -1.15
CA LEU A 179 21.22 11.41 -1.73
C LEU A 179 21.55 11.13 -3.20
N SER A 180 22.47 11.87 -3.82
CA SER A 180 22.78 11.76 -5.25
C SER A 180 23.39 10.41 -5.66
N GLY A 181 23.96 9.67 -4.69
CA GLY A 181 24.51 8.33 -4.89
C GLY A 181 23.47 7.21 -4.90
N LEU A 182 22.22 7.48 -4.49
CA LEU A 182 21.17 6.47 -4.53
C LEU A 182 20.75 6.15 -5.97
N PRO A 183 20.49 4.87 -6.30
CA PRO A 183 20.02 4.45 -7.60
C PRO A 183 18.73 5.18 -7.98
N ARG A 184 18.58 5.52 -9.27
CA ARG A 184 17.40 6.21 -9.76
C ARG A 184 16.29 5.23 -10.10
N ILE A 185 15.06 5.59 -9.77
CA ILE A 185 13.88 4.87 -10.23
C ILE A 185 13.82 4.94 -11.76
N SER A 186 13.78 3.78 -12.41
CA SER A 186 13.55 3.70 -13.85
C SER A 186 12.08 4.05 -14.16
N LYS A 187 11.87 4.95 -15.13
CA LYS A 187 10.53 5.20 -15.69
C LYS A 187 10.08 4.08 -16.64
N ASP A 188 11.01 3.21 -17.03
CA ASP A 188 10.70 2.01 -17.81
C ASP A 188 10.25 0.90 -16.86
N VAL A 189 8.95 0.64 -16.85
CA VAL A 189 8.30 -0.31 -15.92
C VAL A 189 8.21 -1.68 -16.58
N SER A 190 8.77 -2.69 -15.94
CA SER A 190 8.55 -4.09 -16.30
C SER A 190 7.19 -4.57 -15.80
N PHE A 191 6.44 -5.27 -16.65
CA PHE A 191 5.15 -5.84 -16.32
C PHE A 191 5.24 -7.36 -16.34
N VAL A 192 4.83 -8.00 -15.27
CA VAL A 192 4.82 -9.46 -15.13
C VAL A 192 3.59 -9.89 -14.34
N THR A 193 2.99 -11.02 -14.67
CA THR A 193 1.91 -11.59 -13.90
C THR A 193 2.44 -12.50 -12.79
N SER A 194 1.64 -12.67 -11.74
CA SER A 194 1.96 -13.61 -10.66
C SER A 194 2.15 -15.04 -11.16
N GLN A 195 1.40 -15.45 -12.22
CA GLN A 195 1.56 -16.76 -12.83
C GLN A 195 2.87 -16.88 -13.63
N GLU A 196 3.28 -15.85 -14.36
CA GLU A 196 4.58 -15.86 -15.06
C GLU A 196 5.75 -15.97 -14.10
N LEU A 197 5.66 -15.34 -12.90
CA LEU A 197 6.66 -15.52 -11.85
C LEU A 197 6.69 -16.95 -11.29
N GLU A 198 5.52 -17.56 -11.06
CA GLU A 198 5.45 -18.95 -10.63
C GLU A 198 6.01 -19.89 -11.69
N ASP A 199 5.66 -19.71 -12.96
CA ASP A 199 6.14 -20.54 -14.06
C ASP A 199 7.68 -20.42 -14.23
N LYS A 200 8.25 -19.22 -13.99
CA LYS A 200 9.69 -18.98 -14.09
C LYS A 200 10.49 -19.48 -12.88
N TYR A 201 9.91 -19.40 -11.69
CA TYR A 201 10.55 -19.74 -10.43
C TYR A 201 9.66 -20.67 -9.57
N PRO A 202 9.36 -21.89 -10.05
CA PRO A 202 8.35 -22.76 -9.41
C PRO A 202 8.70 -23.17 -7.97
N ASP A 203 9.98 -23.28 -7.67
CA ASP A 203 10.48 -23.77 -6.37
C ASP A 203 10.63 -22.65 -5.33
N LEU A 204 10.50 -21.37 -5.72
CA LEU A 204 10.64 -20.24 -4.83
C LEU A 204 9.29 -19.85 -4.21
N THR A 205 9.34 -19.31 -2.99
CA THR A 205 8.19 -18.64 -2.37
C THR A 205 7.81 -17.36 -3.14
N PRO A 206 6.59 -16.83 -2.98
CA PRO A 206 6.19 -15.59 -3.64
C PRO A 206 7.18 -14.43 -3.45
N LYS A 207 7.65 -14.18 -2.24
CA LYS A 207 8.62 -13.10 -1.97
C LYS A 207 10.00 -13.37 -2.58
N GLU A 208 10.47 -14.60 -2.56
CA GLU A 208 11.72 -14.99 -3.24
C GLU A 208 11.60 -14.84 -4.77
N ARG A 209 10.41 -15.08 -5.35
CA ARG A 209 10.14 -14.83 -6.78
C ARG A 209 10.24 -13.34 -7.11
N GLU A 210 9.65 -12.48 -6.27
CA GLU A 210 9.76 -11.03 -6.40
C GLU A 210 11.23 -10.59 -6.37
N ASP A 211 11.99 -11.04 -5.36
CA ASP A 211 13.40 -10.69 -5.21
C ASP A 211 14.24 -11.18 -6.40
N ALA A 212 14.01 -12.41 -6.86
CA ALA A 212 14.73 -12.96 -8.00
C ALA A 212 14.45 -12.20 -9.30
N TRP A 213 13.22 -11.74 -9.50
CA TRP A 213 12.81 -10.98 -10.67
C TRP A 213 13.32 -9.54 -10.64
N LEU A 214 13.20 -8.86 -9.50
CA LEU A 214 13.53 -7.44 -9.39
C LEU A 214 15.03 -7.15 -9.46
N LYS A 215 15.89 -8.13 -9.25
CA LYS A 215 17.35 -7.97 -9.49
C LYS A 215 17.67 -7.53 -10.92
N ASP A 216 16.93 -8.06 -11.88
CA ASP A 216 17.10 -7.74 -13.30
C ASP A 216 16.08 -6.69 -13.80
N HIS A 217 14.99 -6.48 -13.04
CA HIS A 217 13.85 -5.62 -13.38
C HIS A 217 13.49 -4.70 -12.20
N PRO A 218 14.36 -3.74 -11.82
CA PRO A 218 14.29 -3.02 -10.55
C PRO A 218 13.05 -2.14 -10.35
N THR A 219 12.28 -1.89 -11.42
CA THR A 219 10.98 -1.23 -11.38
C THR A 219 9.96 -2.13 -12.07
N THR A 220 9.12 -2.77 -11.28
CA THR A 220 8.19 -3.78 -11.77
C THR A 220 6.77 -3.51 -11.28
N PHE A 221 5.79 -3.78 -12.13
CA PHE A 221 4.40 -3.93 -11.74
C PHE A 221 4.02 -5.40 -11.84
N LEU A 222 3.81 -6.02 -10.68
CA LEU A 222 3.38 -7.42 -10.55
C LEU A 222 1.87 -7.47 -10.62
N MET A 223 1.32 -8.11 -11.66
CA MET A 223 -0.11 -8.12 -11.99
C MET A 223 -0.81 -9.41 -11.55
N GLN A 224 -2.16 -9.31 -11.45
CA GLN A 224 -3.09 -10.44 -11.27
C GLN A 224 -2.85 -11.19 -9.95
N ILE A 225 -2.95 -10.45 -8.84
CA ILE A 225 -2.79 -10.95 -7.48
C ILE A 225 -4.19 -11.21 -6.87
N GLY A 226 -4.34 -12.30 -6.13
CA GLY A 226 -5.56 -12.67 -5.38
C GLY A 226 -6.19 -13.99 -5.81
N GLY A 227 -6.16 -14.31 -7.11
CA GLY A 227 -6.64 -15.59 -7.62
C GLY A 227 -5.64 -16.73 -7.39
N ALA A 228 -6.15 -17.98 -7.38
CA ALA A 228 -5.30 -19.17 -7.29
C ALA A 228 -4.46 -19.32 -8.57
N LEU A 229 -3.16 -19.59 -8.40
CA LEU A 229 -2.22 -19.92 -9.47
C LEU A 229 -2.32 -21.41 -9.84
N LYS A 230 -1.53 -21.85 -10.81
CA LYS A 230 -1.47 -23.28 -11.23
C LYS A 230 -1.13 -24.24 -10.09
N SER A 231 -0.37 -23.80 -9.10
CA SER A 231 -0.08 -24.53 -7.87
C SER A 231 -1.29 -24.72 -6.94
N GLY A 232 -2.41 -24.04 -7.22
CA GLY A 232 -3.60 -24.02 -6.38
C GLY A 232 -3.55 -23.01 -5.24
N LYS A 233 -2.48 -22.20 -5.11
CA LYS A 233 -2.32 -21.17 -4.10
C LYS A 233 -2.26 -19.80 -4.77
N PRO A 234 -2.74 -18.71 -4.14
CA PRO A 234 -2.52 -17.37 -4.64
C PRO A 234 -1.05 -16.95 -4.43
N HIS A 235 -0.60 -15.96 -5.21
CA HIS A 235 0.70 -15.33 -4.98
C HIS A 235 0.72 -14.61 -3.63
N ASP A 236 -0.32 -13.81 -3.38
CA ASP A 236 -0.56 -13.13 -2.11
C ASP A 236 -2.07 -12.98 -1.87
N GLY A 237 -2.47 -12.69 -0.62
CA GLY A 237 -3.85 -12.43 -0.25
C GLY A 237 -4.35 -11.11 -0.84
N ARG A 238 -5.63 -11.08 -1.25
CA ARG A 238 -6.34 -9.85 -1.65
C ARG A 238 -7.78 -9.93 -1.22
N ALA A 239 -8.27 -8.84 -0.62
CA ALA A 239 -9.69 -8.72 -0.33
C ALA A 239 -10.51 -8.85 -1.63
N PRO A 240 -11.68 -9.52 -1.59
CA PRO A 240 -12.47 -9.80 -2.79
C PRO A 240 -13.31 -8.62 -3.26
N ASP A 241 -13.40 -7.53 -2.49
CA ASP A 241 -14.48 -6.56 -2.58
C ASP A 241 -14.06 -5.14 -3.02
N TYR A 242 -12.84 -4.96 -3.51
CA TYR A 242 -12.46 -3.69 -4.13
C TYR A 242 -11.63 -3.83 -5.41
N ASP A 243 -10.51 -4.55 -5.45
CA ASP A 243 -9.75 -4.74 -6.70
C ASP A 243 -10.23 -5.96 -7.50
N ASP A 244 -10.36 -5.79 -8.82
CA ASP A 244 -10.51 -6.94 -9.71
C ASP A 244 -9.18 -7.67 -9.81
N TRP A 245 -9.13 -8.94 -9.38
CA TRP A 245 -7.92 -9.74 -9.35
C TRP A 245 -7.28 -9.98 -10.72
N GLN A 246 -8.02 -9.75 -11.81
CA GLN A 246 -7.50 -9.80 -13.18
C GLN A 246 -6.91 -8.45 -13.64
N LEU A 247 -7.22 -7.36 -12.94
CA LEU A 247 -6.89 -5.98 -13.32
C LEU A 247 -6.25 -5.20 -12.17
N ASN A 248 -5.50 -5.88 -11.31
CA ASN A 248 -4.79 -5.32 -10.16
C ASN A 248 -3.29 -5.66 -10.20
N GLY A 249 -2.58 -5.13 -9.26
CA GLY A 249 -1.18 -5.48 -9.00
C GLY A 249 -0.49 -4.51 -8.05
N ASP A 250 0.79 -4.78 -7.85
CA ASP A 250 1.66 -4.03 -6.95
C ASP A 250 2.82 -3.39 -7.69
N ILE A 251 3.11 -2.12 -7.38
CA ILE A 251 4.33 -1.45 -7.80
C ILE A 251 5.43 -1.86 -6.83
N LEU A 252 6.38 -2.62 -7.35
CA LEU A 252 7.54 -3.12 -6.64
C LEU A 252 8.81 -2.42 -7.14
N LEU A 253 9.67 -2.01 -6.21
CA LEU A 253 10.99 -1.48 -6.52
C LEU A 253 12.07 -2.32 -5.83
N TRP A 254 13.22 -2.48 -6.48
CA TRP A 254 14.39 -3.07 -5.85
C TRP A 254 14.99 -2.09 -4.86
N ASN A 255 15.11 -2.48 -3.60
CA ASN A 255 15.70 -1.66 -2.54
C ASN A 255 17.16 -2.07 -2.32
N ASP A 256 18.10 -1.27 -2.84
CA ASP A 256 19.52 -1.54 -2.69
C ASP A 256 20.01 -1.47 -1.24
N THR A 257 19.36 -0.66 -0.40
CA THR A 257 19.73 -0.55 1.03
C THR A 257 19.47 -1.86 1.77
N LEU A 258 18.34 -2.51 1.50
CA LEU A 258 17.95 -3.77 2.18
C LEU A 258 18.26 -5.02 1.36
N GLY A 259 18.54 -4.89 0.06
CA GLY A 259 18.86 -6.00 -0.82
C GLY A 259 17.69 -6.90 -1.19
N HIS A 260 16.45 -6.37 -1.18
CA HIS A 260 15.22 -7.08 -1.54
C HIS A 260 14.19 -6.16 -2.19
N ALA A 261 13.13 -6.75 -2.74
CA ALA A 261 11.99 -6.03 -3.29
C ALA A 261 11.19 -5.31 -2.20
N ILE A 262 10.71 -4.11 -2.49
CA ILE A 262 9.79 -3.35 -1.64
C ILE A 262 8.53 -3.01 -2.42
N GLU A 263 7.36 -3.29 -1.84
CA GLU A 263 6.06 -2.85 -2.33
C GLU A 263 5.82 -1.40 -1.89
N LEU A 264 5.64 -0.51 -2.86
CA LEU A 264 5.32 0.90 -2.60
C LEU A 264 3.84 1.22 -2.78
N SER A 265 3.13 0.46 -3.61
CA SER A 265 1.71 0.69 -3.89
C SER A 265 1.03 -0.60 -4.29
N SER A 266 -0.15 -0.85 -3.72
CA SER A 266 -1.12 -1.80 -4.23
C SER A 266 -2.26 -1.02 -4.90
N MET A 267 -2.67 -1.44 -6.12
CA MET A 267 -3.66 -0.73 -6.91
C MET A 267 -4.35 -1.64 -7.92
N GLY A 268 -5.52 -1.19 -8.39
CA GLY A 268 -6.22 -1.91 -9.44
C GLY A 268 -7.39 -1.15 -10.04
N ILE A 269 -7.84 -1.61 -11.20
CA ILE A 269 -9.19 -1.32 -11.66
C ILE A 269 -10.13 -2.06 -10.72
N ARG A 270 -11.10 -1.34 -10.19
CA ARG A 270 -11.98 -1.87 -9.16
C ARG A 270 -12.98 -2.87 -9.77
N VAL A 271 -13.44 -3.79 -8.92
CA VAL A 271 -14.48 -4.75 -9.31
C VAL A 271 -15.71 -4.02 -9.89
N ASP A 272 -16.28 -4.56 -10.98
CA ASP A 272 -17.67 -4.32 -11.37
C ASP A 272 -18.60 -5.31 -10.65
N ALA A 273 -19.87 -5.28 -10.94
CA ALA A 273 -20.84 -6.17 -10.30
C ALA A 273 -20.52 -7.65 -10.54
N GLU A 274 -20.10 -8.02 -11.76
CA GLU A 274 -19.77 -9.40 -12.11
C GLU A 274 -18.50 -9.88 -11.41
N ALA A 275 -17.43 -9.07 -11.42
CA ALA A 275 -16.19 -9.41 -10.74
C ALA A 275 -16.38 -9.50 -9.22
N LEU A 276 -17.16 -8.58 -8.61
CA LEU A 276 -17.48 -8.65 -7.19
C LEU A 276 -18.22 -9.94 -6.84
N ASP A 277 -19.29 -10.26 -7.58
CA ASP A 277 -20.09 -11.47 -7.32
C ASP A 277 -19.24 -12.73 -7.37
N ARG A 278 -18.41 -12.86 -8.41
CA ARG A 278 -17.47 -13.96 -8.59
C ARG A 278 -16.44 -14.04 -7.47
N GLN A 279 -15.81 -12.92 -7.11
CA GLN A 279 -14.74 -12.91 -6.11
C GLN A 279 -15.25 -13.17 -4.69
N LEU A 280 -16.43 -12.68 -4.33
CA LEU A 280 -17.08 -12.99 -3.04
C LEU A 280 -17.33 -14.49 -2.89
N THR A 281 -17.82 -15.14 -3.95
CA THR A 281 -18.03 -16.59 -3.97
C THR A 281 -16.71 -17.36 -3.81
N ILE A 282 -15.66 -16.98 -4.57
CA ILE A 282 -14.34 -17.62 -4.47
C ILE A 282 -13.74 -17.47 -3.06
N ALA A 283 -13.91 -16.30 -2.45
CA ALA A 283 -13.38 -16.00 -1.11
C ALA A 283 -14.27 -16.55 0.03
N GLY A 284 -15.45 -17.12 -0.26
CA GLY A 284 -16.40 -17.59 0.76
C GLY A 284 -16.97 -16.46 1.63
N CYS A 285 -17.12 -15.25 1.05
CA CYS A 285 -17.61 -14.04 1.73
C CYS A 285 -18.99 -13.62 1.20
N ASP A 286 -19.88 -14.57 0.93
CA ASP A 286 -21.19 -14.33 0.34
C ASP A 286 -22.12 -13.45 1.19
N ASP A 287 -21.93 -13.46 2.50
CA ASP A 287 -22.64 -12.62 3.47
C ASP A 287 -22.43 -11.12 3.24
N ARG A 288 -21.29 -10.73 2.65
CA ARG A 288 -20.99 -9.32 2.36
C ARG A 288 -21.91 -8.71 1.30
N ARG A 289 -22.60 -9.51 0.48
CA ARG A 289 -23.59 -9.01 -0.47
C ARG A 289 -24.72 -8.22 0.20
N GLU A 290 -25.00 -8.51 1.47
CA GLU A 290 -26.04 -7.82 2.25
C GLU A 290 -25.60 -6.43 2.75
N LEU A 291 -24.32 -6.08 2.72
CA LEU A 291 -23.81 -4.79 3.16
C LEU A 291 -24.17 -3.68 2.15
N THR A 292 -24.41 -2.48 2.65
CA THR A 292 -24.90 -1.34 1.85
C THR A 292 -24.00 -1.04 0.65
N PHE A 293 -22.70 -0.94 0.85
CA PHE A 293 -21.74 -0.68 -0.24
C PHE A 293 -21.79 -1.76 -1.32
N HIS A 294 -21.84 -3.03 -0.92
CA HIS A 294 -21.85 -4.17 -1.84
C HIS A 294 -23.15 -4.22 -2.65
N LYS A 295 -24.30 -3.94 -2.02
CA LYS A 295 -25.60 -3.82 -2.72
C LYS A 295 -25.59 -2.73 -3.78
N MET A 296 -25.07 -1.54 -3.46
CA MET A 296 -24.94 -0.45 -4.42
C MET A 296 -24.09 -0.86 -5.62
N LEU A 297 -22.98 -1.57 -5.37
CA LEU A 297 -22.08 -2.02 -6.41
C LEU A 297 -22.71 -3.09 -7.29
N LEU A 298 -23.34 -4.10 -6.70
CA LEU A 298 -24.04 -5.17 -7.43
C LEU A 298 -25.20 -4.63 -8.27
N ASN A 299 -25.85 -3.56 -7.82
CA ASN A 299 -26.92 -2.87 -8.57
C ASN A 299 -26.37 -1.88 -9.62
N ASN A 300 -25.04 -1.78 -9.82
CA ASN A 300 -24.42 -0.81 -10.73
C ASN A 300 -24.73 0.67 -10.39
N GLU A 301 -24.95 1.00 -9.12
CA GLU A 301 -25.18 2.37 -8.65
C GLU A 301 -23.86 3.16 -8.49
N LEU A 302 -22.73 2.48 -8.31
CA LEU A 302 -21.42 3.11 -8.12
C LEU A 302 -20.64 3.24 -9.45
N PRO A 303 -19.86 4.30 -9.65
CA PRO A 303 -19.07 4.48 -10.86
C PRO A 303 -18.01 3.38 -11.02
N LEU A 304 -17.60 3.09 -12.26
CA LEU A 304 -16.39 2.31 -12.52
C LEU A 304 -15.17 3.16 -12.15
N THR A 305 -14.20 2.55 -11.47
CA THR A 305 -13.05 3.29 -10.96
C THR A 305 -11.76 2.47 -11.06
N ILE A 306 -10.64 3.19 -11.00
CA ILE A 306 -9.29 2.68 -10.75
C ILE A 306 -8.74 3.41 -9.53
N GLY A 307 -8.05 2.71 -8.65
CA GLY A 307 -7.50 3.33 -7.46
C GLY A 307 -6.45 2.50 -6.77
N GLY A 308 -5.86 3.06 -5.74
CA GLY A 308 -4.81 2.41 -4.95
C GLY A 308 -4.41 3.23 -3.74
N GLY A 309 -3.46 2.69 -3.00
CA GLY A 309 -2.77 3.36 -1.90
C GLY A 309 -1.27 3.35 -2.14
N ILE A 310 -0.61 4.47 -1.91
CA ILE A 310 0.84 4.59 -2.01
C ILE A 310 1.37 4.91 -0.61
N GLY A 311 2.21 4.05 -0.06
CA GLY A 311 2.76 4.21 1.29
C GLY A 311 3.62 5.47 1.42
N GLN A 312 3.19 6.44 2.23
CA GLN A 312 3.93 7.70 2.41
C GLN A 312 5.27 7.46 3.10
N SER A 313 5.25 6.72 4.19
CA SER A 313 6.47 6.38 4.93
C SER A 313 7.35 5.41 4.15
N ARG A 314 6.79 4.42 3.44
CA ARG A 314 7.57 3.53 2.58
C ARG A 314 8.27 4.26 1.45
N LEU A 315 7.58 5.18 0.75
CA LEU A 315 8.20 6.01 -0.29
C LEU A 315 9.27 6.93 0.30
N SER A 316 9.03 7.52 1.48
CA SER A 316 10.03 8.34 2.17
C SER A 316 11.27 7.52 2.55
N MET A 317 11.07 6.33 3.12
CA MET A 317 12.14 5.40 3.43
C MET A 317 12.98 5.06 2.20
N PHE A 318 12.34 4.68 1.10
CA PHE A 318 12.98 4.32 -0.16
C PHE A 318 13.78 5.48 -0.75
N LEU A 319 13.17 6.66 -0.92
CA LEU A 319 13.79 7.81 -1.57
C LEU A 319 14.92 8.46 -0.76
N LEU A 320 14.91 8.26 0.56
CA LEU A 320 15.93 8.78 1.47
C LEU A 320 17.00 7.72 1.83
N GLY A 321 16.93 6.52 1.25
CA GLY A 321 17.90 5.44 1.47
C GLY A 321 17.93 4.97 2.91
N LYS A 322 16.76 4.88 3.56
CA LYS A 322 16.65 4.47 4.97
C LYS A 322 16.52 2.95 5.10
N ALA A 323 17.10 2.38 6.15
CA ALA A 323 17.06 0.95 6.42
C ALA A 323 15.85 0.52 7.24
N HIS A 324 15.23 1.44 7.99
CA HIS A 324 14.07 1.13 8.82
C HIS A 324 12.99 2.21 8.70
N ILE A 325 11.71 1.80 8.59
CA ILE A 325 10.58 2.71 8.44
C ILE A 325 10.47 3.69 9.62
N GLY A 326 10.92 3.29 10.81
CA GLY A 326 10.96 4.14 12.01
C GLY A 326 11.91 5.34 11.91
N GLU A 327 12.81 5.40 10.91
CA GLU A 327 13.62 6.59 10.63
C GLU A 327 12.82 7.72 9.98
N VAL A 328 11.64 7.40 9.44
CA VAL A 328 10.76 8.35 8.70
C VAL A 328 9.34 8.41 9.23
N GLN A 329 9.00 7.55 10.21
CA GLN A 329 7.67 7.45 10.78
C GLN A 329 7.73 7.25 12.30
N ALA A 330 7.08 8.12 13.06
CA ALA A 330 6.89 7.94 14.48
C ALA A 330 5.85 6.83 14.74
N SER A 331 6.21 5.85 15.56
CA SER A 331 5.36 4.71 15.92
C SER A 331 5.77 4.13 17.27
N ILE A 332 5.27 2.93 17.57
CA ILE A 332 5.66 2.13 18.75
C ILE A 332 6.42 0.92 18.23
N TRP A 333 7.59 0.68 18.82
CA TRP A 333 8.49 -0.39 18.45
C TRP A 333 8.73 -1.31 19.65
N ASP A 334 8.99 -2.58 19.38
CA ASP A 334 9.41 -3.54 20.40
C ASP A 334 10.86 -3.27 20.85
N ASP A 335 11.22 -3.78 22.06
CA ASP A 335 12.52 -3.55 22.66
C ASP A 335 13.68 -4.11 21.81
N GLU A 336 13.47 -5.20 21.06
CA GLU A 336 14.50 -5.81 20.19
C GLU A 336 14.76 -4.91 18.97
N THR A 337 13.73 -4.38 18.36
CA THR A 337 13.82 -3.39 17.25
C THR A 337 14.56 -2.12 17.74
N ILE A 338 14.17 -1.59 18.90
CA ILE A 338 14.82 -0.41 19.48
C ILE A 338 16.31 -0.68 19.68
N GLN A 339 16.67 -1.81 20.28
CA GLN A 339 18.06 -2.16 20.54
C GLN A 339 18.86 -2.35 19.25
N ALA A 340 18.31 -3.07 18.26
CA ALA A 340 18.98 -3.27 16.97
C ALA A 340 19.26 -1.94 16.25
N CYS A 341 18.31 -1.02 16.27
CA CYS A 341 18.47 0.31 15.69
C CYS A 341 19.51 1.14 16.45
N GLN A 342 19.50 1.12 17.79
CA GLN A 342 20.49 1.82 18.64
C GLN A 342 21.92 1.31 18.40
N ASP A 343 22.11 -0.02 18.34
CA ASP A 343 23.41 -0.65 18.08
C ASP A 343 23.97 -0.25 16.70
N ALA A 344 23.09 -0.01 15.73
CA ALA A 344 23.44 0.48 14.40
C ALA A 344 23.52 2.02 14.27
N GLY A 345 23.33 2.77 15.37
CA GLY A 345 23.33 4.23 15.35
C GLY A 345 22.12 4.86 14.65
N ILE A 346 21.05 4.12 14.50
CA ILE A 346 19.78 4.59 13.89
C ILE A 346 18.91 5.23 14.97
N ILE A 347 18.35 6.41 14.65
CA ILE A 347 17.38 7.12 15.49
C ILE A 347 15.98 6.80 14.96
N LEU A 348 15.18 6.11 15.78
CA LEU A 348 13.75 5.94 15.54
C LEU A 348 13.00 7.21 15.97
N LEU A 349 12.00 7.63 15.17
CA LEU A 349 11.16 8.81 15.45
C LEU A 349 10.13 8.55 16.54
#